data_e099761ff22142a548305e94e08aceb6
#
_entry.id   e099761ff22142a548305e94e08aceb6
#
_cell.length_a   1.000
_cell.length_b   1.000
_cell.length_c   1.000
_cell.angle_alpha   90.00
_cell.angle_beta   90.00
_cell.angle_gamma   90.00
#
_symmetry.space_group_name_H-M   'P 1'
#
loop_
_entity.id
_entity.type
_entity.pdbx_description
1 polymer ?
#
loop_
_entity_poly.entity_id
_entity_poly.type
_entity_poly.pdbx_seq_one_letter_code
_entity_poly.pdbx_strand_id
1 'polypeptide(L)'
;MTMPAARPEETVEDERRMPFTEHLSELRLRLRNSVLGLLVATMVSYMFRGPLFALIARPLIQAWSEASRQGALPPPEMVFTSPVEAFMVLFKLALLAGVFLASPIIFHQLWQFVSPGLYDREKRLALPLVIVSVLLFVGGGLFAYIFVLPKAYEYFLGYSDPSMGIIRDVLGRQELWGHKVDIRITESFAIKPMITMDEYFGLTSTLLLLFGAVFELPMLLGMLAMLGIVSPGGLWRFNRYFILIAFVAGAVLTPGDLVVGQLAMGGALTVLYNLSIGVAVIMGWRKRRAAAAAAAVGEEAAR
;
A
#
# COMPACT_ATOMS: atom_id res chain seq x y z
N MET A 1 -2.70 -10.08 -72.22
CA MET A 1 -3.52 -9.40 -71.22
C MET A 1 -3.39 -10.20 -69.95
N THR A 2 -2.36 -9.94 -69.15
CA THR A 2 -2.02 -10.67 -67.94
C THR A 2 -2.62 -9.90 -66.76
N MET A 3 -3.57 -10.53 -66.04
CA MET A 3 -4.11 -10.00 -64.79
C MET A 3 -3.00 -9.90 -63.74
N PRO A 4 -2.91 -8.79 -63.00
CA PRO A 4 -1.99 -8.70 -61.89
C PRO A 4 -2.45 -9.62 -60.78
N ALA A 5 -1.51 -10.42 -60.22
CA ALA A 5 -1.72 -11.27 -59.05
C ALA A 5 -2.21 -10.42 -57.86
N ALA A 6 -3.29 -10.84 -57.20
CA ALA A 6 -3.77 -10.26 -55.96
C ALA A 6 -2.63 -10.32 -54.92
N ARG A 7 -2.31 -9.16 -54.33
CA ARG A 7 -1.45 -9.12 -53.14
C ARG A 7 -2.11 -9.92 -52.01
N PRO A 8 -1.33 -10.72 -51.27
CA PRO A 8 -1.87 -11.33 -50.06
C PRO A 8 -2.44 -10.23 -49.17
N GLU A 9 -3.65 -10.39 -48.73
CA GLU A 9 -4.25 -9.56 -47.68
C GLU A 9 -3.31 -9.64 -46.45
N GLU A 10 -2.49 -8.62 -46.28
CA GLU A 10 -1.81 -8.37 -45.01
C GLU A 10 -2.92 -8.26 -43.98
N THR A 11 -3.04 -9.31 -43.22
CA THR A 11 -4.11 -9.48 -42.23
C THR A 11 -4.04 -8.32 -41.24
N VAL A 12 -5.14 -7.60 -41.09
CA VAL A 12 -5.40 -6.47 -40.17
C VAL A 12 -5.09 -6.82 -38.71
N GLU A 13 -4.73 -8.05 -38.41
CA GLU A 13 -4.28 -8.53 -37.11
C GLU A 13 -2.81 -8.23 -36.77
N ASP A 14 -1.96 -7.97 -37.74
CA ASP A 14 -0.53 -7.73 -37.49
C ASP A 14 -0.22 -6.26 -37.15
N GLU A 15 -1.13 -5.32 -37.47
CA GLU A 15 -1.02 -3.91 -37.08
C GLU A 15 -1.29 -3.66 -35.59
N ARG A 16 -1.75 -4.63 -34.81
CA ARG A 16 -2.14 -4.47 -33.40
C ARG A 16 -1.07 -4.85 -32.38
N ARG A 17 0.05 -5.39 -32.81
CA ARG A 17 1.17 -5.76 -31.92
C ARG A 17 2.24 -4.67 -32.02
N MET A 18 2.21 -3.73 -31.07
CA MET A 18 3.34 -2.82 -30.90
C MET A 18 4.63 -3.63 -30.77
N PRO A 19 5.67 -3.37 -31.57
CA PRO A 19 6.95 -4.06 -31.42
C PRO A 19 7.47 -3.81 -30.00
N PHE A 20 8.10 -4.81 -29.41
CA PHE A 20 8.62 -4.78 -28.03
C PHE A 20 9.47 -3.54 -27.73
N THR A 21 10.22 -3.07 -28.74
CA THR A 21 11.04 -1.85 -28.66
C THR A 21 10.20 -0.57 -28.49
N GLU A 22 9.04 -0.50 -29.14
CA GLU A 22 8.11 0.62 -29.03
C GLU A 22 7.46 0.66 -27.64
N HIS A 23 7.07 -0.50 -27.11
CA HIS A 23 6.55 -0.62 -25.75
C HIS A 23 7.57 -0.20 -24.68
N LEU A 24 8.86 -0.54 -24.87
CA LEU A 24 9.95 -0.08 -23.99
C LEU A 24 10.17 1.44 -24.08
N SER A 25 10.01 2.03 -25.26
CA SER A 25 10.15 3.48 -25.45
C SER A 25 9.01 4.22 -24.74
N GLU A 26 7.79 3.67 -24.80
CA GLU A 26 6.63 4.20 -24.08
C GLU A 26 6.84 4.11 -22.56
N LEU A 27 7.31 2.97 -22.04
CA LEU A 27 7.63 2.80 -20.61
C LEU A 27 8.60 3.88 -20.12
N ARG A 28 9.69 4.12 -20.89
CA ARG A 28 10.66 5.17 -20.56
C ARG A 28 10.02 6.55 -20.46
N LEU A 29 9.15 6.89 -21.41
CA LEU A 29 8.44 8.18 -21.44
C LEU A 29 7.52 8.32 -20.22
N ARG A 30 6.72 7.28 -19.91
CA ARG A 30 5.78 7.29 -18.79
C ARG A 30 6.51 7.37 -17.45
N LEU A 31 7.59 6.58 -17.29
CA LEU A 31 8.41 6.60 -16.09
C LEU A 31 9.04 7.99 -15.88
N ARG A 32 9.61 8.59 -16.94
CA ARG A 32 10.16 9.95 -16.87
C ARG A 32 9.13 10.97 -16.41
N ASN A 33 7.91 10.93 -16.98
CA ASN A 33 6.84 11.86 -16.62
C ASN A 33 6.38 11.67 -15.17
N SER A 34 6.30 10.41 -14.69
CA SER A 34 5.99 10.09 -13.30
C SER A 34 7.07 10.62 -12.34
N VAL A 35 8.34 10.43 -12.68
CA VAL A 35 9.48 10.92 -11.88
C VAL A 35 9.50 12.45 -11.85
N LEU A 36 9.27 13.11 -12.99
CA LEU A 36 9.19 14.58 -13.02
C LEU A 36 8.00 15.10 -12.18
N GLY A 37 6.84 14.46 -12.29
CA GLY A 37 5.68 14.78 -11.44
C GLY A 37 5.99 14.60 -9.96
N LEU A 38 6.66 13.52 -9.59
CA LEU A 38 7.09 13.27 -8.21
C LEU A 38 8.09 14.31 -7.71
N LEU A 39 9.07 14.68 -8.52
CA LEU A 39 10.06 15.70 -8.15
C LEU A 39 9.40 17.05 -7.89
N VAL A 40 8.50 17.48 -8.78
CA VAL A 40 7.76 18.74 -8.61
C VAL A 40 6.88 18.68 -7.35
N ALA A 41 6.14 17.58 -7.16
CA ALA A 41 5.29 17.39 -5.98
C ALA A 41 6.12 17.37 -4.68
N THR A 42 7.29 16.72 -4.69
CA THR A 42 8.21 16.72 -3.54
C THR A 42 8.73 18.12 -3.24
N MET A 43 9.09 18.89 -4.27
CA MET A 43 9.56 20.27 -4.09
C MET A 43 8.46 21.16 -3.49
N VAL A 44 7.22 21.02 -3.97
CA VAL A 44 6.06 21.71 -3.39
C VAL A 44 5.83 21.26 -1.95
N SER A 45 5.86 19.97 -1.68
CA SER A 45 5.66 19.40 -0.34
C SER A 45 6.74 19.87 0.65
N TYR A 46 7.97 20.05 0.18
CA TYR A 46 9.06 20.55 1.02
C TYR A 46 8.85 21.99 1.53
N MET A 47 8.09 22.81 0.79
CA MET A 47 7.71 24.14 1.27
C MET A 47 6.80 24.06 2.51
N PHE A 48 6.05 22.97 2.64
CA PHE A 48 5.14 22.71 3.76
C PHE A 48 5.72 21.75 4.81
N ARG A 49 7.06 21.59 4.88
CA ARG A 49 7.72 20.63 5.77
C ARG A 49 7.34 20.76 7.25
N GLY A 50 7.11 21.97 7.75
CA GLY A 50 6.70 22.20 9.14
C GLY A 50 5.29 21.66 9.45
N PRO A 51 4.26 22.10 8.73
CA PRO A 51 2.91 21.50 8.85
C PRO A 51 2.86 20.00 8.61
N LEU A 52 3.63 19.49 7.64
CA LEU A 52 3.72 18.04 7.37
C LEU A 52 4.34 17.30 8.55
N PHE A 53 5.42 17.82 9.12
CA PHE A 53 6.04 17.26 10.33
C PHE A 53 5.04 17.20 11.48
N ALA A 54 4.35 18.30 11.75
CA ALA A 54 3.33 18.36 12.81
C ALA A 54 2.18 17.38 12.57
N LEU A 55 1.73 17.23 11.31
CA LEU A 55 0.69 16.28 10.95
C LEU A 55 1.14 14.85 11.22
N ILE A 56 2.28 14.46 10.70
CA ILE A 56 2.78 13.09 10.81
C ILE A 56 3.19 12.75 12.25
N ALA A 57 3.65 13.71 13.06
CA ALA A 57 3.99 13.49 14.46
C ALA A 57 2.76 13.24 15.37
N ARG A 58 1.56 13.63 14.96
CA ARG A 58 0.34 13.53 15.80
C ARG A 58 0.06 12.14 16.35
N PRO A 59 0.13 11.03 15.57
CA PRO A 59 -0.18 9.70 16.09
C PRO A 59 0.74 9.30 17.25
N LEU A 60 2.03 9.63 17.17
CA LEU A 60 2.97 9.38 18.27
C LEU A 60 2.64 10.24 19.50
N ILE A 61 2.40 11.54 19.31
CA ILE A 61 2.08 12.46 20.42
C ILE A 61 0.82 12.00 21.14
N GLN A 62 -0.19 11.53 20.41
CA GLN A 62 -1.42 10.99 20.97
C GLN A 62 -1.16 9.70 21.78
N ALA A 63 -0.46 8.73 21.20
CA ALA A 63 -0.10 7.49 21.87
C ALA A 63 0.77 7.77 23.12
N TRP A 64 1.71 8.70 23.02
CA TRP A 64 2.55 9.09 24.14
C TRP A 64 1.77 9.78 25.25
N SER A 65 0.85 10.69 24.91
CA SER A 65 0.02 11.39 25.90
C SER A 65 -0.87 10.43 26.67
N GLU A 66 -1.36 9.38 26.03
CA GLU A 66 -2.15 8.34 26.68
C GLU A 66 -1.30 7.50 27.66
N ALA A 67 -0.11 7.08 27.20
CA ALA A 67 0.85 6.36 28.06
C ALA A 67 1.32 7.23 29.26
N SER A 68 1.51 8.54 29.05
CA SER A 68 1.89 9.47 30.11
C SER A 68 0.79 9.70 31.14
N ARG A 69 -0.49 9.68 30.75
CA ARG A 69 -1.64 9.77 31.69
C ARG A 69 -1.69 8.59 32.65
N GLN A 70 -1.21 7.44 32.22
CA GLN A 70 -1.10 6.24 33.05
C GLN A 70 0.13 6.29 33.98
N GLY A 71 0.89 7.40 33.97
CA GLY A 71 2.04 7.62 34.85
C GLY A 71 3.34 6.94 34.42
N ALA A 72 3.36 6.37 33.20
CA ALA A 72 4.47 5.55 32.74
C ALA A 72 5.63 6.33 32.09
N LEU A 73 5.38 7.55 31.53
CA LEU A 73 6.36 8.21 30.67
C LEU A 73 6.54 9.71 30.98
N PRO A 74 7.77 10.25 30.82
CA PRO A 74 8.01 11.69 30.81
C PRO A 74 7.36 12.33 29.55
N PRO A 75 7.37 13.68 29.44
CA PRO A 75 6.91 14.35 28.22
C PRO A 75 7.55 13.80 26.94
N PRO A 76 6.84 13.83 25.81
CA PRO A 76 7.37 13.30 24.56
C PRO A 76 8.60 14.08 24.08
N GLU A 77 9.70 13.40 23.93
CA GLU A 77 10.94 13.96 23.38
C GLU A 77 11.39 13.12 22.19
N MET A 78 11.59 13.77 21.04
CA MET A 78 12.24 13.13 19.90
C MET A 78 13.71 13.56 19.86
N VAL A 79 14.58 12.58 19.69
CA VAL A 79 16.02 12.78 19.63
C VAL A 79 16.50 12.60 18.20
N PHE A 80 17.45 13.39 17.77
CA PHE A 80 18.22 13.14 16.55
C PHE A 80 19.67 12.85 16.91
N THR A 81 20.26 11.85 16.26
CA THR A 81 21.63 11.40 16.53
C THR A 81 22.67 12.19 15.75
N SER A 82 22.23 12.91 14.71
CA SER A 82 23.09 13.68 13.83
C SER A 82 22.33 14.88 13.25
N PRO A 83 22.98 16.05 13.06
CA PRO A 83 22.37 17.19 12.37
C PRO A 83 21.88 16.87 10.95
N VAL A 84 22.56 15.94 10.26
CA VAL A 84 22.17 15.45 8.92
C VAL A 84 20.87 14.64 8.98
N GLU A 85 20.64 13.91 10.06
CA GLU A 85 19.41 13.13 10.28
C GLU A 85 18.16 14.01 10.23
N ALA A 86 18.16 15.12 10.97
CA ALA A 86 17.04 16.06 11.00
C ALA A 86 16.72 16.62 9.60
N PHE A 87 17.76 16.95 8.81
CA PHE A 87 17.57 17.39 7.43
C PHE A 87 17.01 16.29 6.55
N MET A 88 17.58 15.08 6.64
CA MET A 88 17.13 13.92 5.82
C MET A 88 15.70 13.50 6.15
N VAL A 89 15.29 13.58 7.41
CA VAL A 89 13.91 13.27 7.81
C VAL A 89 12.93 14.24 7.16
N LEU A 90 13.21 15.55 7.16
CA LEU A 90 12.36 16.54 6.50
C LEU A 90 12.28 16.32 5.00
N PHE A 91 13.38 15.89 4.37
CA PHE A 91 13.40 15.52 2.94
C PHE A 91 12.60 14.25 2.65
N LYS A 92 12.80 13.18 3.45
CA LYS A 92 12.03 11.94 3.36
C LYS A 92 10.52 12.20 3.53
N LEU A 93 10.17 13.07 4.48
CA LEU A 93 8.80 13.47 4.73
C LEU A 93 8.18 14.22 3.55
N ALA A 94 8.94 15.15 2.94
CA ALA A 94 8.50 15.84 1.74
C ALA A 94 8.35 14.89 0.55
N LEU A 95 9.23 13.89 0.42
CA LEU A 95 9.14 12.85 -0.59
C LEU A 95 7.90 11.99 -0.38
N LEU A 96 7.62 11.57 0.85
CA LEU A 96 6.40 10.84 1.22
C LEU A 96 5.14 11.62 0.80
N ALA A 97 5.03 12.86 1.24
CA ALA A 97 3.91 13.74 0.86
C ALA A 97 3.86 13.98 -0.65
N GLY A 98 5.02 14.08 -1.29
CA GLY A 98 5.18 14.17 -2.74
C GLY A 98 4.61 12.96 -3.47
N VAL A 99 4.80 11.74 -2.96
CA VAL A 99 4.21 10.52 -3.54
C VAL A 99 2.68 10.58 -3.49
N PHE A 100 2.09 10.97 -2.35
CA PHE A 100 0.63 11.13 -2.23
C PHE A 100 0.10 12.24 -3.14
N LEU A 101 0.79 13.37 -3.22
CA LEU A 101 0.40 14.50 -4.07
C LEU A 101 0.57 14.17 -5.57
N ALA A 102 1.62 13.44 -5.94
CA ALA A 102 1.87 13.02 -7.32
C ALA A 102 1.06 11.77 -7.73
N SER A 103 0.36 11.10 -6.81
CA SER A 103 -0.37 9.87 -7.09
C SER A 103 -1.33 9.99 -8.30
N PRO A 104 -2.06 11.10 -8.55
CA PRO A 104 -2.87 11.24 -9.76
C PRO A 104 -2.04 11.18 -11.04
N ILE A 105 -0.86 11.79 -11.05
CA ILE A 105 0.05 11.80 -12.19
C ILE A 105 0.63 10.39 -12.39
N ILE A 106 1.11 9.77 -11.31
CA ILE A 106 1.71 8.44 -11.33
C ILE A 106 0.70 7.41 -11.84
N PHE A 107 -0.51 7.37 -11.28
CA PHE A 107 -1.55 6.44 -11.73
C PHE A 107 -2.02 6.74 -13.15
N HIS A 108 -2.11 8.01 -13.55
CA HIS A 108 -2.42 8.36 -14.93
C HIS A 108 -1.39 7.81 -15.91
N GLN A 109 -0.08 7.96 -15.63
CA GLN A 109 0.98 7.39 -16.46
C GLN A 109 0.95 5.86 -16.46
N LEU A 110 0.72 5.24 -15.31
CA LEU A 110 0.59 3.80 -15.16
C LEU A 110 -0.58 3.25 -16.01
N TRP A 111 -1.76 3.86 -15.89
CA TRP A 111 -2.94 3.45 -16.64
C TRP A 111 -2.80 3.68 -18.15
N GLN A 112 -2.15 4.74 -18.57
CA GLN A 112 -1.84 4.97 -19.98
C GLN A 112 -0.86 3.94 -20.54
N PHE A 113 0.12 3.47 -19.75
CA PHE A 113 1.05 2.41 -20.15
C PHE A 113 0.33 1.07 -20.35
N VAL A 114 -0.69 0.79 -19.56
CA VAL A 114 -1.47 -0.46 -19.66
C VAL A 114 -2.55 -0.36 -20.75
N SER A 115 -2.99 0.84 -21.09
CA SER A 115 -4.07 1.13 -22.04
C SER A 115 -3.93 0.52 -23.45
N PRO A 116 -2.73 0.36 -24.05
CA PRO A 116 -2.59 -0.29 -25.36
C PRO A 116 -3.09 -1.74 -25.38
N GLY A 117 -3.07 -2.43 -24.22
CA GLY A 117 -3.61 -3.78 -24.08
C GLY A 117 -5.15 -3.85 -23.96
N LEU A 118 -5.84 -2.71 -23.91
CA LEU A 118 -7.28 -2.61 -23.78
C LEU A 118 -7.96 -2.31 -25.13
N TYR A 119 -9.20 -2.82 -25.33
CA TYR A 119 -10.04 -2.46 -26.49
C TYR A 119 -10.43 -0.98 -26.47
N ASP A 120 -10.67 -0.39 -27.65
CA ASP A 120 -10.98 1.04 -27.77
C ASP A 120 -12.17 1.51 -26.93
N ARG A 121 -13.15 0.66 -26.68
CA ARG A 121 -14.28 0.94 -25.77
C ARG A 121 -13.85 0.98 -24.30
N GLU A 122 -12.77 0.30 -23.93
CA GLU A 122 -12.27 0.22 -22.55
C GLU A 122 -11.33 1.39 -22.23
N LYS A 123 -10.74 2.04 -23.24
CA LYS A 123 -9.91 3.27 -23.08
C LYS A 123 -10.67 4.41 -22.40
N ARG A 124 -12.01 4.47 -22.57
CA ARG A 124 -12.86 5.46 -21.88
C ARG A 124 -12.93 5.22 -20.37
N LEU A 125 -12.57 4.04 -19.90
CA LEU A 125 -12.51 3.71 -18.46
C LEU A 125 -11.21 4.15 -17.81
N ALA A 126 -10.19 4.58 -18.57
CA ALA A 126 -8.88 4.94 -18.01
C ALA A 126 -9.00 6.05 -16.95
N LEU A 127 -9.78 7.12 -17.22
CA LEU A 127 -9.93 8.22 -16.28
C LEU A 127 -10.65 7.79 -14.98
N PRO A 128 -11.81 7.11 -15.02
CA PRO A 128 -12.41 6.54 -13.81
C PRO A 128 -11.47 5.62 -13.04
N LEU A 129 -10.67 4.81 -13.74
CA LEU A 129 -9.71 3.91 -13.10
C LEU A 129 -8.62 4.69 -12.34
N VAL A 130 -8.07 5.76 -12.94
CA VAL A 130 -7.12 6.66 -12.27
C VAL A 130 -7.72 7.25 -11.00
N ILE A 131 -8.96 7.75 -11.06
CA ILE A 131 -9.62 8.35 -9.89
C ILE A 131 -9.80 7.33 -8.79
N VAL A 132 -10.24 6.12 -9.11
CA VAL A 132 -10.42 5.03 -8.13
C VAL A 132 -9.08 4.63 -7.52
N SER A 133 -8.01 4.50 -8.34
CA SER A 133 -6.66 4.21 -7.83
C SER A 133 -6.18 5.30 -6.86
N VAL A 134 -6.31 6.57 -7.21
CA VAL A 134 -5.93 7.67 -6.30
C VAL A 134 -6.71 7.60 -4.99
N LEU A 135 -8.02 7.34 -5.05
CA LEU A 135 -8.86 7.23 -3.85
C LEU A 135 -8.48 6.03 -2.99
N LEU A 136 -8.18 4.89 -3.61
CA LEU A 136 -7.73 3.69 -2.90
C LEU A 136 -6.36 3.91 -2.25
N PHE A 137 -5.40 4.45 -2.98
CA PHE A 137 -4.06 4.72 -2.47
C PHE A 137 -4.07 5.71 -1.30
N VAL A 138 -4.74 6.85 -1.47
CA VAL A 138 -4.89 7.85 -0.41
C VAL A 138 -5.70 7.28 0.76
N GLY A 139 -6.77 6.53 0.46
CA GLY A 139 -7.59 5.84 1.46
C GLY A 139 -6.79 4.84 2.28
N GLY A 140 -5.89 4.08 1.64
CA GLY A 140 -4.97 3.16 2.31
C GLY A 140 -3.98 3.88 3.23
N GLY A 141 -3.39 4.98 2.77
CA GLY A 141 -2.56 5.83 3.61
C GLY A 141 -3.32 6.42 4.80
N LEU A 142 -4.54 6.91 4.59
CA LEU A 142 -5.41 7.41 5.66
C LEU A 142 -5.80 6.30 6.65
N PHE A 143 -6.09 5.10 6.16
CA PHE A 143 -6.36 3.95 7.02
C PHE A 143 -5.15 3.64 7.92
N ALA A 144 -3.95 3.61 7.34
CA ALA A 144 -2.73 3.42 8.11
C ALA A 144 -2.52 4.54 9.14
N TYR A 145 -2.75 5.79 8.74
CA TYR A 145 -2.59 6.96 9.61
C TYR A 145 -3.54 6.95 10.80
N ILE A 146 -4.82 6.62 10.58
CA ILE A 146 -5.87 6.71 11.60
C ILE A 146 -5.92 5.46 12.49
N PHE A 147 -5.71 4.27 11.93
CA PHE A 147 -5.93 3.02 12.64
C PHE A 147 -4.63 2.29 12.98
N VAL A 148 -3.68 2.24 12.05
CA VAL A 148 -2.47 1.41 12.20
C VAL A 148 -1.43 2.10 13.08
N LEU A 149 -1.08 3.33 12.75
CA LEU A 149 -0.02 4.07 13.45
C LEU A 149 -0.29 4.28 14.94
N PRO A 150 -1.51 4.72 15.37
CA PRO A 150 -1.76 4.88 16.79
C PRO A 150 -1.60 3.57 17.56
N LYS A 151 -2.11 2.47 17.03
CA LYS A 151 -1.99 1.15 17.66
C LYS A 151 -0.57 0.63 17.69
N ALA A 152 0.19 0.82 16.61
CA ALA A 152 1.60 0.46 16.57
C ALA A 152 2.41 1.22 17.64
N TYR A 153 2.20 2.52 17.76
CA TYR A 153 2.92 3.33 18.75
C TYR A 153 2.45 3.07 20.18
N GLU A 154 1.17 2.88 20.43
CA GLU A 154 0.64 2.45 21.71
C GLU A 154 1.34 1.16 22.18
N TYR A 155 1.49 0.20 21.29
CA TYR A 155 2.20 -1.04 21.57
C TYR A 155 3.69 -0.83 21.87
N PHE A 156 4.43 -0.10 21.03
CA PHE A 156 5.85 0.14 21.26
C PHE A 156 6.12 0.91 22.56
N LEU A 157 5.29 1.89 22.88
CA LEU A 157 5.40 2.62 24.13
C LEU A 157 5.03 1.76 25.35
N GLY A 158 4.18 0.77 25.18
CA GLY A 158 3.81 -0.18 26.24
C GLY A 158 4.99 -0.99 26.78
N TYR A 159 6.08 -1.18 25.99
CA TYR A 159 7.31 -1.80 26.51
C TYR A 159 8.01 -0.97 27.59
N SER A 160 7.72 0.31 27.67
CA SER A 160 8.31 1.21 28.64
C SER A 160 7.57 1.19 29.99
N ASP A 161 6.39 0.56 30.07
CA ASP A 161 5.62 0.45 31.29
C ASP A 161 6.15 -0.72 32.15
N PRO A 162 6.73 -0.44 33.33
CA PRO A 162 7.19 -1.48 34.25
C PRO A 162 6.06 -2.41 34.73
N SER A 163 4.80 -1.97 34.64
CA SER A 163 3.63 -2.75 35.04
C SER A 163 3.11 -3.63 33.90
N MET A 164 3.43 -3.32 32.65
CA MET A 164 3.14 -4.20 31.52
C MET A 164 4.05 -5.40 31.54
N GLY A 165 3.50 -6.52 31.96
CA GLY A 165 4.07 -7.77 32.37
C GLY A 165 5.02 -8.51 31.42
N ILE A 166 5.40 -7.97 30.24
CA ILE A 166 6.28 -8.70 29.33
C ILE A 166 7.66 -8.88 29.95
N ILE A 167 8.26 -7.83 30.50
CA ILE A 167 9.55 -7.95 31.20
C ILE A 167 9.34 -8.67 32.54
N ARG A 168 8.24 -8.41 33.23
CA ARG A 168 7.87 -9.09 34.47
C ARG A 168 7.55 -10.57 34.25
N ASP A 169 6.86 -10.94 33.14
CA ASP A 169 6.58 -12.35 32.82
C ASP A 169 7.81 -13.08 32.30
N VAL A 170 8.68 -12.44 31.52
CA VAL A 170 9.91 -13.04 31.03
C VAL A 170 10.97 -13.15 32.11
N LEU A 171 11.09 -12.16 32.99
CA LEU A 171 12.10 -12.14 34.05
C LEU A 171 11.57 -12.59 35.41
N GLY A 172 10.26 -12.46 35.68
CA GLY A 172 9.65 -12.74 36.99
C GLY A 172 9.30 -14.19 37.27
N ARG A 173 9.30 -15.07 36.29
CA ARG A 173 8.97 -16.49 36.41
C ARG A 173 9.95 -17.39 35.69
N GLN A 174 11.23 -17.25 35.95
CA GLN A 174 12.22 -18.21 35.46
C GLN A 174 12.43 -19.30 36.50
N GLU A 175 11.85 -20.47 36.28
CA GLU A 175 12.30 -21.68 36.95
C GLU A 175 13.55 -22.18 36.22
N LEU A 176 14.70 -21.69 36.63
CA LEU A 176 15.98 -22.27 36.16
C LEU A 176 16.32 -23.49 37.04
N TRP A 177 16.28 -24.69 36.45
CA TRP A 177 16.70 -25.95 37.07
C TRP A 177 15.98 -26.25 38.40
N GLY A 178 14.68 -25.98 38.50
CA GLY A 178 13.86 -26.24 39.68
C GLY A 178 14.00 -25.23 40.82
N HIS A 179 14.77 -24.17 40.65
CA HIS A 179 14.87 -23.07 41.59
C HIS A 179 14.07 -21.87 41.07
N LYS A 180 13.11 -21.36 41.87
CA LYS A 180 12.39 -20.10 41.60
C LYS A 180 13.36 -18.94 41.80
N VAL A 181 13.87 -18.40 40.72
CA VAL A 181 14.68 -17.17 40.75
C VAL A 181 13.70 -15.99 40.74
N ASP A 182 13.44 -15.45 41.94
CA ASP A 182 12.67 -14.21 42.08
C ASP A 182 13.58 -13.01 41.77
N ILE A 183 13.67 -12.65 40.49
CA ILE A 183 14.40 -11.46 40.08
C ILE A 183 13.52 -10.27 40.45
N ARG A 184 13.70 -9.70 41.64
CA ARG A 184 13.14 -8.42 42.03
C ARG A 184 13.75 -7.35 41.15
N ILE A 185 13.03 -6.98 40.08
CA ILE A 185 13.32 -5.76 39.33
C ILE A 185 12.94 -4.63 40.30
N THR A 186 13.93 -4.08 40.96
CA THR A 186 13.77 -2.90 41.82
C THR A 186 13.27 -1.77 40.92
N GLU A 187 12.45 -0.87 41.47
CA GLU A 187 11.88 0.32 40.82
C GLU A 187 12.93 1.23 40.12
N SER A 188 14.21 0.93 40.33
CA SER A 188 15.35 1.65 39.75
C SER A 188 15.66 1.27 38.28
N PHE A 189 15.07 0.18 37.74
CA PHE A 189 15.30 -0.22 36.36
C PHE A 189 14.15 0.28 35.48
N ALA A 190 14.15 1.56 35.16
CA ALA A 190 13.18 2.14 34.24
C ALA A 190 13.73 2.10 32.80
N ILE A 191 13.07 1.40 31.92
CA ILE A 191 13.33 1.47 30.48
C ILE A 191 12.66 2.73 29.96
N LYS A 192 13.48 3.71 29.52
CA LYS A 192 12.96 4.93 28.91
C LYS A 192 13.03 4.78 27.38
N PRO A 193 11.92 5.00 26.66
CA PRO A 193 11.97 4.98 25.21
C PRO A 193 12.75 6.18 24.70
N MET A 194 13.79 5.94 23.91
CA MET A 194 14.46 6.97 23.13
C MET A 194 14.05 6.82 21.67
N ILE A 195 13.12 7.64 21.22
CA ILE A 195 12.63 7.58 19.84
C ILE A 195 13.45 8.56 19.00
N THR A 196 14.23 8.03 18.05
CA THR A 196 14.92 8.86 17.07
C THR A 196 13.97 9.35 15.99
N MET A 197 14.25 10.51 15.42
CA MET A 197 13.44 11.07 14.34
C MET A 197 13.44 10.13 13.14
N ASP A 198 14.60 9.56 12.77
CA ASP A 198 14.71 8.71 11.58
C ASP A 198 13.91 7.41 11.71
N GLU A 199 13.96 6.74 12.86
CA GLU A 199 13.20 5.52 13.11
C GLU A 199 11.68 5.79 13.09
N TYR A 200 11.24 6.86 13.76
CA TYR A 200 9.83 7.23 13.77
C TYR A 200 9.29 7.50 12.36
N PHE A 201 9.93 8.41 11.63
CA PHE A 201 9.48 8.78 10.30
C PHE A 201 9.72 7.69 9.27
N GLY A 202 10.76 6.86 9.46
CA GLY A 202 11.02 5.67 8.66
C GLY A 202 9.89 4.66 8.74
N LEU A 203 9.50 4.27 9.96
CA LEU A 203 8.38 3.35 10.20
C LEU A 203 7.06 3.93 9.69
N THR A 204 6.77 5.19 10.03
CA THR A 204 5.56 5.87 9.59
C THR A 204 5.45 5.91 8.07
N SER A 205 6.53 6.31 7.38
CA SER A 205 6.56 6.38 5.91
C SER A 205 6.35 5.00 5.28
N THR A 206 7.00 3.99 5.83
CA THR A 206 6.88 2.61 5.36
C THR A 206 5.45 2.11 5.49
N LEU A 207 4.81 2.31 6.63
CA LEU A 207 3.43 1.88 6.85
C LEU A 207 2.44 2.64 5.94
N LEU A 208 2.58 3.95 5.81
CA LEU A 208 1.69 4.75 4.96
C LEU A 208 1.77 4.32 3.48
N LEU A 209 2.99 4.13 2.95
CA LEU A 209 3.19 3.68 1.58
C LEU A 209 2.76 2.23 1.36
N LEU A 210 3.08 1.36 2.32
CA LEU A 210 2.68 -0.05 2.26
C LEU A 210 1.16 -0.19 2.19
N PHE A 211 0.42 0.49 3.08
CA PHE A 211 -1.03 0.44 3.08
C PHE A 211 -1.63 1.11 1.84
N GLY A 212 -1.06 2.24 1.40
CA GLY A 212 -1.44 2.83 0.13
C GLY A 212 -1.34 1.82 -1.02
N ALA A 213 -0.20 1.14 -1.15
CA ALA A 213 0.01 0.13 -2.18
C ALA A 213 -0.87 -1.12 -2.02
N VAL A 214 -1.11 -1.58 -0.80
CA VAL A 214 -2.00 -2.74 -0.53
C VAL A 214 -3.45 -2.44 -0.90
N PHE A 215 -3.90 -1.20 -0.68
CA PHE A 215 -5.25 -0.79 -1.07
C PHE A 215 -5.44 -0.74 -2.59
N GLU A 216 -4.37 -0.74 -3.39
CA GLU A 216 -4.44 -0.90 -4.85
C GLU A 216 -4.74 -2.34 -5.32
N LEU A 217 -4.67 -3.34 -4.43
CA LEU A 217 -4.93 -4.75 -4.79
C LEU A 217 -6.25 -4.95 -5.54
N PRO A 218 -7.41 -4.35 -5.14
CA PRO A 218 -8.67 -4.51 -5.86
C PRO A 218 -8.56 -4.05 -7.31
N MET A 219 -7.86 -2.94 -7.53
CA MET A 219 -7.72 -2.36 -8.85
C MET A 219 -6.73 -3.14 -9.70
N LEU A 220 -5.58 -3.50 -9.12
CA LEU A 220 -4.55 -4.31 -9.78
C LEU A 220 -5.09 -5.67 -10.23
N LEU A 221 -5.74 -6.41 -9.33
CA LEU A 221 -6.28 -7.74 -9.62
C LEU A 221 -7.46 -7.67 -10.59
N GLY A 222 -8.30 -6.65 -10.49
CA GLY A 222 -9.37 -6.39 -11.44
C GLY A 222 -8.85 -6.18 -12.86
N MET A 223 -7.79 -5.38 -13.00
CA MET A 223 -7.10 -5.16 -14.27
C MET A 223 -6.48 -6.45 -14.83
N LEU A 224 -5.76 -7.21 -14.02
CA LEU A 224 -5.17 -8.49 -14.43
C LEU A 224 -6.25 -9.48 -14.90
N ALA A 225 -7.44 -9.43 -14.30
CA ALA A 225 -8.59 -10.22 -14.73
C ALA A 225 -9.16 -9.72 -16.07
N MET A 226 -9.20 -8.40 -16.30
CA MET A 226 -9.60 -7.83 -17.62
C MET A 226 -8.63 -8.25 -18.73
N LEU A 227 -7.34 -8.23 -18.48
CA LEU A 227 -6.31 -8.68 -19.43
C LEU A 227 -6.34 -10.20 -19.64
N GLY A 228 -7.08 -10.97 -18.81
CA GLY A 228 -7.17 -12.42 -18.89
C GLY A 228 -5.96 -13.15 -18.29
N ILE A 229 -5.07 -12.43 -17.61
CA ILE A 229 -3.87 -12.99 -16.95
C ILE A 229 -4.29 -13.81 -15.73
N VAL A 230 -5.29 -13.34 -14.99
CA VAL A 230 -5.81 -14.01 -13.79
C VAL A 230 -7.30 -14.28 -13.95
N SER A 231 -7.73 -15.49 -13.61
CA SER A 231 -9.16 -15.83 -13.62
C SER A 231 -9.77 -15.57 -12.23
N PRO A 232 -11.03 -15.11 -12.16
CA PRO A 232 -11.74 -14.95 -10.87
C PRO A 232 -11.80 -16.25 -10.06
N GLY A 233 -11.92 -17.40 -10.73
CA GLY A 233 -11.87 -18.72 -10.08
C GLY A 233 -10.50 -19.07 -9.50
N GLY A 234 -9.41 -18.60 -10.14
CA GLY A 234 -8.05 -18.72 -9.62
C GLY A 234 -7.85 -17.89 -8.35
N LEU A 235 -8.32 -16.63 -8.36
CA LEU A 235 -8.30 -15.75 -7.19
C LEU A 235 -9.09 -16.33 -6.02
N TRP A 236 -10.28 -16.87 -6.29
CA TRP A 236 -11.11 -17.52 -5.26
C TRP A 236 -10.41 -18.75 -4.65
N ARG A 237 -9.74 -19.55 -5.49
CA ARG A 237 -8.98 -20.72 -5.05
C ARG A 237 -7.77 -20.35 -4.20
N PHE A 238 -7.13 -19.22 -4.50
CA PHE A 238 -6.01 -18.67 -3.74
C PHE A 238 -6.42 -17.98 -2.44
N ASN A 239 -7.69 -17.61 -2.28
CA ASN A 239 -8.21 -16.85 -1.13
C ASN A 239 -7.83 -17.48 0.23
N ARG A 240 -7.90 -18.80 0.36
CA ARG A 240 -7.52 -19.50 1.60
C ARG A 240 -6.04 -19.26 2.00
N TYR A 241 -5.14 -19.19 1.02
CA TYR A 241 -3.74 -18.92 1.25
C TYR A 241 -3.51 -17.44 1.54
N PHE A 242 -4.24 -16.57 0.84
CA PHE A 242 -4.17 -15.13 1.07
C PHE A 242 -4.63 -14.77 2.49
N ILE A 243 -5.69 -15.38 2.99
CA ILE A 243 -6.14 -15.18 4.39
C ILE A 243 -4.99 -15.53 5.35
N LEU A 244 -4.36 -16.67 5.19
CA LEU A 244 -3.22 -17.05 6.03
C LEU A 244 -2.09 -16.02 5.96
N ILE A 245 -1.70 -15.60 4.75
CA ILE A 245 -0.66 -14.59 4.53
C ILE A 245 -1.07 -13.25 5.17
N ALA A 246 -2.34 -12.84 5.03
CA ALA A 246 -2.86 -11.61 5.60
C ALA A 246 -2.79 -11.60 7.14
N PHE A 247 -3.10 -12.72 7.79
CA PHE A 247 -2.99 -12.83 9.24
C PHE A 247 -1.53 -12.92 9.72
N VAL A 248 -0.66 -13.60 8.98
CA VAL A 248 0.79 -13.58 9.27
C VAL A 248 1.37 -12.17 9.10
N ALA A 249 1.02 -11.49 8.01
CA ALA A 249 1.41 -10.10 7.80
C ALA A 249 0.85 -9.18 8.91
N GLY A 250 -0.41 -9.37 9.30
CA GLY A 250 -1.02 -8.67 10.43
C GLY A 250 -0.23 -8.86 11.73
N ALA A 251 0.17 -10.09 12.05
CA ALA A 251 0.97 -10.38 13.23
C ALA A 251 2.36 -9.71 13.21
N VAL A 252 2.98 -9.61 12.04
CA VAL A 252 4.28 -8.94 11.86
C VAL A 252 4.14 -7.42 11.97
N LEU A 253 3.07 -6.86 11.43
CA LEU A 253 2.83 -5.42 11.37
C LEU A 253 2.23 -4.85 12.67
N THR A 254 1.60 -5.71 13.49
CA THR A 254 1.05 -5.35 14.81
C THR A 254 1.63 -6.26 15.89
N PRO A 255 2.95 -6.20 16.14
CA PRO A 255 3.60 -7.03 17.12
C PRO A 255 3.01 -6.72 18.51
N GLY A 256 2.54 -7.78 19.22
CA GLY A 256 2.12 -7.70 20.63
C GLY A 256 0.64 -7.59 20.90
N ASP A 257 -0.18 -7.12 20.00
CA ASP A 257 -1.63 -7.32 20.07
C ASP A 257 -1.99 -8.54 19.21
N LEU A 258 -1.69 -9.72 19.75
CA LEU A 258 -1.85 -11.00 19.05
C LEU A 258 -3.30 -11.32 18.67
N VAL A 259 -4.27 -10.62 19.22
CA VAL A 259 -5.69 -10.93 18.96
C VAL A 259 -6.39 -9.78 18.25
N VAL A 260 -6.46 -8.60 18.85
CA VAL A 260 -7.28 -7.50 18.31
C VAL A 260 -6.58 -6.83 17.12
N GLY A 261 -5.30 -6.46 17.26
CA GLY A 261 -4.54 -5.83 16.17
C GLY A 261 -4.33 -6.75 14.99
N GLN A 262 -3.98 -8.03 15.25
CA GLN A 262 -3.85 -9.03 14.20
C GLN A 262 -5.17 -9.29 13.47
N LEU A 263 -6.30 -9.40 14.20
CA LEU A 263 -7.62 -9.58 13.61
C LEU A 263 -8.03 -8.35 12.79
N ALA A 264 -7.80 -7.15 13.30
CA ALA A 264 -8.12 -5.91 12.58
C ALA A 264 -7.32 -5.80 11.28
N MET A 265 -6.00 -6.06 11.35
CA MET A 265 -5.10 -5.99 10.19
C MET A 265 -5.34 -7.10 9.19
N GLY A 266 -5.28 -8.35 9.63
CA GLY A 266 -5.53 -9.51 8.79
C GLY A 266 -6.94 -9.51 8.21
N GLY A 267 -7.92 -9.04 9.00
CA GLY A 267 -9.29 -8.82 8.56
C GLY A 267 -9.39 -7.75 7.47
N ALA A 268 -8.77 -6.59 7.65
CA ALA A 268 -8.77 -5.52 6.64
C ALA A 268 -8.14 -5.99 5.32
N LEU A 269 -6.98 -6.64 5.37
CA LEU A 269 -6.32 -7.22 4.19
C LEU A 269 -7.19 -8.28 3.50
N THR A 270 -7.84 -9.15 4.28
CA THR A 270 -8.75 -10.17 3.78
C THR A 270 -9.98 -9.56 3.09
N VAL A 271 -10.57 -8.53 3.68
CA VAL A 271 -11.70 -7.79 3.08
C VAL A 271 -11.28 -7.15 1.77
N LEU A 272 -10.13 -6.47 1.71
CA LEU A 272 -9.60 -5.88 0.48
C LEU A 272 -9.35 -6.91 -0.62
N TYR A 273 -8.80 -8.07 -0.27
CA TYR A 273 -8.60 -9.14 -1.24
C TYR A 273 -9.93 -9.71 -1.76
N ASN A 274 -10.91 -9.93 -0.89
CA ASN A 274 -12.24 -10.40 -1.31
C ASN A 274 -12.96 -9.34 -2.17
N LEU A 275 -12.79 -8.04 -1.84
CA LEU A 275 -13.27 -6.95 -2.70
C LEU A 275 -12.60 -7.01 -4.08
N SER A 276 -11.31 -7.33 -4.14
CA SER A 276 -10.57 -7.53 -5.40
C SER A 276 -11.17 -8.64 -6.26
N ILE A 277 -11.56 -9.77 -5.63
CA ILE A 277 -12.24 -10.86 -6.34
C ILE A 277 -13.58 -10.37 -6.90
N GLY A 278 -14.36 -9.62 -6.11
CA GLY A 278 -15.62 -9.01 -6.56
C GLY A 278 -15.43 -8.10 -7.78
N VAL A 279 -14.44 -7.21 -7.72
CA VAL A 279 -14.08 -6.33 -8.84
C VAL A 279 -13.67 -7.15 -10.07
N ALA A 280 -12.83 -8.17 -9.90
CA ALA A 280 -12.39 -9.05 -10.99
C ALA A 280 -13.56 -9.79 -11.66
N VAL A 281 -14.54 -10.26 -10.87
CA VAL A 281 -15.77 -10.90 -11.39
C VAL A 281 -16.59 -9.92 -12.20
N ILE A 282 -16.83 -8.70 -11.67
CA ILE A 282 -17.63 -7.66 -12.34
C ILE A 282 -16.95 -7.25 -13.67
N MET A 283 -15.65 -7.03 -13.65
CA MET A 283 -14.90 -6.65 -14.84
C MET A 283 -14.86 -7.78 -15.87
N GLY A 284 -14.64 -9.02 -15.46
CA GLY A 284 -14.69 -10.20 -16.32
C GLY A 284 -16.06 -10.41 -16.95
N TRP A 285 -17.15 -10.18 -16.21
CA TRP A 285 -18.51 -10.31 -16.72
C TRP A 285 -18.86 -9.24 -17.76
N ARG A 286 -18.43 -7.98 -17.53
CA ARG A 286 -18.56 -6.88 -18.49
C ARG A 286 -17.86 -7.20 -19.81
N LYS A 287 -16.64 -7.75 -19.76
CA LYS A 287 -15.90 -8.19 -20.94
C LYS A 287 -16.65 -9.24 -21.76
N ARG A 288 -17.18 -10.28 -21.09
CA ARG A 288 -17.97 -11.34 -21.75
C ARG A 288 -19.24 -10.80 -22.40
N ARG A 289 -19.97 -9.89 -21.73
CA ARG A 289 -21.14 -9.24 -22.31
C ARG A 289 -20.82 -8.35 -23.52
N ALA A 290 -19.73 -7.61 -23.47
CA ALA A 290 -19.29 -6.79 -24.59
C ALA A 290 -18.90 -7.64 -25.81
N ALA A 291 -18.21 -8.77 -25.58
CA ALA A 291 -17.87 -9.73 -26.63
C ALA A 291 -19.11 -10.39 -27.25
N ALA A 292 -20.06 -10.80 -26.42
CA ALA A 292 -21.32 -11.40 -26.91
C ALA A 292 -22.18 -10.39 -27.72
N ALA A 293 -22.23 -9.12 -27.28
CA ALA A 293 -22.92 -8.07 -28.03
C ALA A 293 -22.26 -7.77 -29.38
N ALA A 294 -20.92 -7.79 -29.43
CA ALA A 294 -20.18 -7.60 -30.68
C ALA A 294 -20.39 -8.77 -31.67
N ALA A 295 -20.44 -10.01 -31.17
CA ALA A 295 -20.73 -11.17 -31.98
C ALA A 295 -22.15 -11.15 -32.56
N ALA A 296 -23.15 -10.73 -31.79
CA ALA A 296 -24.53 -10.60 -32.24
C ALA A 296 -24.70 -9.55 -33.37
N VAL A 297 -24.02 -8.39 -33.25
CA VAL A 297 -24.02 -7.37 -34.31
C VAL A 297 -23.31 -7.84 -35.58
N GLY A 298 -22.23 -8.64 -35.45
CA GLY A 298 -21.55 -9.25 -36.61
C GLY A 298 -22.41 -10.29 -37.35
N GLU A 299 -23.19 -11.09 -36.62
CA GLU A 299 -24.14 -12.05 -37.22
C GLU A 299 -25.32 -11.36 -37.94
N GLU A 300 -25.79 -10.22 -37.40
CA GLU A 300 -26.89 -9.46 -37.99
C GLU A 300 -26.44 -8.71 -39.25
N ALA A 301 -25.17 -8.26 -39.31
CA ALA A 301 -24.58 -7.61 -40.48
C ALA A 301 -24.22 -8.62 -41.62
N ALA A 302 -24.11 -9.90 -41.29
CA ALA A 302 -23.81 -10.97 -42.24
C ALA A 302 -25.07 -11.63 -42.85
N ARG A 303 -26.26 -11.28 -42.37
CA ARG A 303 -27.59 -11.65 -42.93
C ARG A 303 -28.11 -10.60 -43.84
#